data_2ad6d8b612acdb01cdb76c286082e9ea
#
_entry.id   2ad6d8b612acdb01cdb76c286082e9ea
#
_cell.length_a   1.000
_cell.length_b   1.000
_cell.length_c   1.000
_cell.angle_alpha   90.00
_cell.angle_beta   90.00
_cell.angle_gamma   90.00
#
_symmetry.space_group_name_H-M   'P 1'
#
loop_
_entity.id
_entity.type
_entity.pdbx_description
1 polymer ?
#
loop_
_entity_poly.entity_id
_entity_poly.type
_entity_poly.pdbx_seq_one_letter_code
_entity_poly.pdbx_strand_id
1 'polypeptide(L)'
;MNAVLVDSSVVIDIFSADAAFYDRSLAILSEWGSMCDLCINEIIYAEISASFDTIETLDRALVGSGFIHRSLPKEALFLATKAFLSYRRRGGIKTTTLPDFFIGAHAAVAGLPLITRDPVRVIQAYPTVQIITP
;
A
#
# COMPACT_ATOMS: atom_id res chain seq x y z
N MET A 1 -8.78 -8.76 -13.87
CA MET A 1 -8.16 -7.79 -12.97
C MET A 1 -6.90 -7.24 -13.59
N ASN A 2 -6.74 -5.95 -13.63
CA ASN A 2 -5.64 -5.33 -14.35
C ASN A 2 -4.67 -4.54 -13.45
N ALA A 3 -4.88 -4.53 -12.13
CA ALA A 3 -4.03 -3.79 -11.21
C ALA A 3 -4.09 -4.38 -9.79
N VAL A 4 -3.00 -4.23 -9.06
CA VAL A 4 -2.88 -4.56 -7.64
C VAL A 4 -2.20 -3.39 -6.94
N LEU A 5 -2.67 -3.05 -5.74
CA LEU A 5 -2.05 -1.99 -4.93
C LEU A 5 -0.95 -2.61 -4.07
N VAL A 6 0.22 -1.96 -4.04
CA VAL A 6 1.39 -2.47 -3.31
C VAL A 6 1.70 -1.53 -2.16
N ASP A 7 1.58 -2.03 -0.94
CA ASP A 7 1.86 -1.26 0.27
C ASP A 7 3.35 -0.88 0.37
N SER A 8 3.62 0.23 1.04
CA SER A 8 4.97 0.74 1.22
C SER A 8 5.90 -0.29 1.88
N SER A 9 5.41 -1.12 2.80
CA SER A 9 6.20 -2.15 3.45
C SER A 9 6.89 -3.07 2.44
N VAL A 10 6.17 -3.46 1.39
CA VAL A 10 6.66 -4.37 0.36
C VAL A 10 7.59 -3.63 -0.61
N VAL A 11 7.26 -2.40 -0.99
CA VAL A 11 8.12 -1.58 -1.86
C VAL A 11 9.47 -1.33 -1.18
N ILE A 12 9.45 -0.96 0.09
CA ILE A 12 10.66 -0.70 0.87
C ILE A 12 11.52 -1.96 0.99
N ASP A 13 10.92 -3.14 1.14
CA ASP A 13 11.66 -4.40 1.20
C ASP A 13 12.62 -4.57 0.02
N ILE A 14 12.15 -4.29 -1.19
CA ILE A 14 12.98 -4.50 -2.38
C ILE A 14 13.99 -3.37 -2.58
N PHE A 15 13.66 -2.12 -2.21
CA PHE A 15 14.58 -1.00 -2.38
C PHE A 15 15.66 -0.96 -1.30
N SER A 16 15.36 -1.42 -0.08
CA SER A 16 16.34 -1.49 1.01
C SER A 16 17.06 -2.83 1.08
N ALA A 17 16.68 -3.80 0.25
CA ALA A 17 17.20 -5.17 0.28
C ALA A 17 17.08 -5.79 1.69
N ASP A 18 15.87 -5.70 2.26
CA ASP A 18 15.58 -6.21 3.62
C ASP A 18 15.97 -7.68 3.73
N ALA A 19 16.79 -8.02 4.74
CA ALA A 19 17.36 -9.35 4.85
C ALA A 19 16.32 -10.45 5.06
N ALA A 20 15.19 -10.12 5.70
CA ALA A 20 14.15 -11.12 6.01
C ALA A 20 13.11 -11.27 4.88
N PHE A 21 12.81 -10.20 4.16
CA PHE A 21 11.66 -10.18 3.25
C PHE A 21 11.99 -9.91 1.78
N TYR A 22 13.23 -9.52 1.45
CA TYR A 22 13.59 -9.17 0.08
C TYR A 22 13.16 -10.24 -0.93
N ASP A 23 13.56 -11.49 -0.70
CA ASP A 23 13.30 -12.58 -1.65
C ASP A 23 11.80 -12.85 -1.81
N ARG A 24 11.07 -12.87 -0.69
CA ARG A 24 9.63 -13.14 -0.71
C ARG A 24 8.85 -12.00 -1.36
N SER A 25 9.19 -10.76 -1.02
CA SER A 25 8.55 -9.58 -1.62
C SER A 25 8.84 -9.49 -3.11
N LEU A 26 10.08 -9.75 -3.52
CA LEU A 26 10.44 -9.75 -4.93
C LEU A 26 9.69 -10.84 -5.70
N ALA A 27 9.58 -12.04 -5.13
CA ALA A 27 8.87 -13.15 -5.76
C ALA A 27 7.40 -12.83 -5.99
N ILE A 28 6.72 -12.27 -4.98
CA ILE A 28 5.30 -11.93 -5.09
C ILE A 28 5.06 -10.79 -6.08
N LEU A 29 5.94 -9.79 -6.10
CA LEU A 29 5.85 -8.68 -7.06
C LEU A 29 6.11 -9.16 -8.49
N SER A 30 7.06 -10.06 -8.68
CA SER A 30 7.32 -10.65 -10.01
C SER A 30 6.12 -11.44 -10.50
N GLU A 31 5.50 -12.24 -9.63
CA GLU A 31 4.31 -13.01 -9.97
C GLU A 31 3.16 -12.10 -10.38
N TRP A 32 2.81 -11.14 -9.53
CA TRP A 32 1.69 -10.24 -9.80
C TRP A 32 1.97 -9.27 -10.95
N GLY A 33 3.21 -8.78 -11.05
CA GLY A 33 3.61 -7.88 -12.14
C GLY A 33 3.57 -8.54 -13.52
N SER A 34 3.63 -9.88 -13.58
CA SER A 34 3.46 -10.60 -14.85
C SER A 34 2.00 -10.67 -15.29
N MET A 35 1.05 -10.42 -14.39
CA MET A 35 -0.38 -10.56 -14.64
C MET A 35 -1.10 -9.20 -14.71
N CYS A 36 -0.62 -8.18 -14.00
CA CYS A 36 -1.30 -6.90 -13.91
C CYS A 36 -0.34 -5.78 -13.52
N ASP A 37 -0.83 -4.54 -13.51
CA ASP A 37 -0.07 -3.37 -13.09
C ASP A 37 0.17 -3.37 -11.59
N LEU A 38 1.40 -3.08 -11.18
CA LEU A 38 1.76 -2.85 -9.78
C LEU A 38 1.57 -1.36 -9.50
N CYS A 39 0.61 -1.02 -8.63
CA CYS A 39 0.23 0.37 -8.40
C CYS A 39 0.61 0.84 -7.00
N ILE A 40 0.98 2.11 -6.91
CA ILE A 40 1.15 2.84 -5.65
C ILE A 40 0.30 4.10 -5.71
N ASN A 41 0.05 4.71 -4.55
CA ASN A 41 -0.68 5.97 -4.46
C ASN A 41 0.15 7.02 -3.73
N GLU A 42 -0.43 8.19 -3.49
CA GLU A 42 0.24 9.32 -2.85
C GLU A 42 0.73 8.99 -1.43
N ILE A 43 -0.05 8.23 -0.68
CA ILE A 43 0.31 7.85 0.70
C ILE A 43 1.51 6.90 0.68
N ILE A 44 1.46 5.89 -0.19
CA ILE A 44 2.56 4.95 -0.35
C ILE A 44 3.81 5.70 -0.83
N TYR A 45 3.66 6.60 -1.80
CA TYR A 45 4.77 7.42 -2.30
C TYR A 45 5.40 8.23 -1.15
N ALA A 46 4.56 8.85 -0.32
CA ALA A 46 5.06 9.62 0.83
C ALA A 46 5.87 8.74 1.79
N GLU A 47 5.38 7.54 2.07
CA GLU A 47 6.07 6.64 2.99
C GLU A 47 7.42 6.18 2.46
N ILE A 48 7.49 5.81 1.17
CA ILE A 48 8.76 5.36 0.59
C ILE A 48 9.74 6.50 0.36
N SER A 49 9.26 7.74 0.30
CA SER A 49 10.11 8.93 0.11
C SER A 49 11.18 9.07 1.21
N ALA A 50 10.88 8.58 2.41
CA ALA A 50 11.84 8.64 3.53
C ALA A 50 13.12 7.83 3.26
N SER A 51 13.09 6.88 2.33
CA SER A 51 14.22 6.01 2.00
C SER A 51 15.10 6.55 0.87
N PHE A 52 14.77 7.73 0.32
CA PHE A 52 15.50 8.31 -0.81
C PHE A 52 15.90 9.76 -0.51
N ASP A 53 17.07 10.16 -1.01
CA ASP A 53 17.59 11.51 -0.78
C ASP A 53 16.99 12.55 -1.73
N THR A 54 16.61 12.15 -2.94
CA THR A 54 16.07 13.07 -3.95
C THR A 54 14.85 12.46 -4.63
N ILE A 55 13.97 13.34 -5.11
CA ILE A 55 12.78 12.90 -5.85
C ILE A 55 13.17 12.22 -7.17
N GLU A 56 14.26 12.66 -7.80
CA GLU A 56 14.74 12.12 -9.07
C GLU A 56 15.16 10.66 -8.90
N THR A 57 15.88 10.34 -7.81
CA THR A 57 16.30 8.96 -7.56
C THR A 57 15.11 8.06 -7.20
N LEU A 58 14.15 8.58 -6.45
CA LEU A 58 12.92 7.85 -6.13
C LEU A 58 12.13 7.55 -7.40
N ASP A 59 11.86 8.55 -8.22
CA ASP A 59 11.06 8.38 -9.43
C ASP A 59 11.74 7.41 -10.41
N ARG A 60 13.07 7.49 -10.54
CA ARG A 60 13.83 6.57 -11.40
C ARG A 60 13.69 5.13 -10.90
N ALA A 61 13.77 4.92 -9.60
CA ALA A 61 13.63 3.58 -9.01
C ALA A 61 12.22 3.02 -9.24
N LEU A 62 11.19 3.85 -9.08
CA LEU A 62 9.79 3.43 -9.30
C LEU A 62 9.52 3.08 -10.76
N VAL A 63 9.96 3.93 -11.68
CA VAL A 63 9.80 3.66 -13.12
C VAL A 63 10.56 2.40 -13.52
N GLY A 64 11.80 2.27 -13.05
CA GLY A 64 12.64 1.10 -13.35
C GLY A 64 12.08 -0.21 -12.82
N SER A 65 11.30 -0.15 -11.75
CA SER A 65 10.66 -1.35 -11.15
C SER A 65 9.24 -1.58 -11.68
N GLY A 66 8.75 -0.73 -12.58
CA GLY A 66 7.45 -0.91 -13.21
C GLY A 66 6.26 -0.46 -12.37
N PHE A 67 6.47 0.28 -11.28
CA PHE A 67 5.36 0.80 -10.49
C PHE A 67 4.65 1.94 -11.19
N ILE A 68 3.32 1.92 -11.10
CA ILE A 68 2.43 2.91 -11.73
C ILE A 68 1.70 3.67 -10.62
N HIS A 69 1.67 5.00 -10.73
CA HIS A 69 0.93 5.82 -9.77
C HIS A 69 -0.56 5.85 -10.11
N ARG A 70 -1.40 5.53 -9.12
CA ARG A 70 -2.85 5.73 -9.18
C ARG A 70 -3.26 6.57 -7.99
N SER A 71 -3.85 7.73 -8.26
CA SER A 71 -4.27 8.65 -7.20
C SER A 71 -5.41 8.09 -6.38
N LEU A 72 -5.40 8.39 -5.08
CA LEU A 72 -6.52 8.05 -4.20
C LEU A 72 -7.78 8.78 -4.66
N PRO A 73 -8.88 8.06 -4.90
CA PRO A 73 -10.15 8.75 -5.14
C PRO A 73 -10.66 9.41 -3.84
N LYS A 74 -11.40 10.49 -3.99
CA LYS A 74 -11.94 11.20 -2.81
C LYS A 74 -12.84 10.31 -1.96
N GLU A 75 -13.51 9.35 -2.56
CA GLU A 75 -14.34 8.35 -1.86
C GLU A 75 -13.49 7.53 -0.88
N ALA A 76 -12.25 7.23 -1.24
CA ALA A 76 -11.33 6.54 -0.34
C ALA A 76 -10.93 7.43 0.85
N LEU A 77 -10.75 8.72 0.62
CA LEU A 77 -10.44 9.66 1.69
C LEU A 77 -11.59 9.74 2.70
N PHE A 78 -12.82 9.83 2.21
CA PHE A 78 -14.00 9.83 3.05
C PHE A 78 -14.13 8.52 3.84
N LEU A 79 -14.01 7.40 3.15
CA LEU A 79 -14.09 6.07 3.78
C LEU A 79 -13.02 5.87 4.85
N ALA A 80 -11.79 6.30 4.57
CA ALA A 80 -10.67 6.20 5.54
C ALA A 80 -10.99 6.94 6.82
N THR A 81 -11.55 8.14 6.73
CA THR A 81 -11.93 8.93 7.89
C THR A 81 -13.02 8.23 8.70
N LYS A 82 -14.04 7.68 8.04
CA LYS A 82 -15.11 6.95 8.72
C LYS A 82 -14.60 5.69 9.41
N ALA A 83 -13.70 4.96 8.76
CA ALA A 83 -13.08 3.77 9.35
C ALA A 83 -12.22 4.14 10.57
N PHE A 84 -11.48 5.23 10.51
CA PHE A 84 -10.68 5.71 11.62
C PHE A 84 -11.56 6.11 12.81
N LEU A 85 -12.68 6.80 12.58
CA LEU A 85 -13.61 7.17 13.66
C LEU A 85 -14.21 5.93 14.31
N SER A 86 -14.54 4.92 13.53
CA SER A 86 -14.99 3.63 14.05
C SER A 86 -13.92 2.95 14.90
N TYR A 87 -12.66 2.96 14.44
CA TYR A 87 -11.52 2.44 15.19
C TYR A 87 -11.40 3.16 16.54
N ARG A 88 -11.51 4.49 16.57
CA ARG A 88 -11.46 5.28 17.82
C ARG A 88 -12.58 4.90 18.76
N ARG A 89 -13.80 4.70 18.26
CA ARG A 89 -14.96 4.31 19.09
C ARG A 89 -14.79 2.93 19.71
N ARG A 90 -13.99 2.05 19.09
CA ARG A 90 -13.69 0.71 19.65
C ARG A 90 -12.51 0.72 20.61
N GLY A 91 -12.09 1.90 21.07
CA GLY A 91 -10.99 2.02 22.02
C GLY A 91 -9.63 2.22 21.38
N GLY A 92 -9.58 2.56 20.11
CA GLY A 92 -8.32 2.87 19.42
C GLY A 92 -7.63 4.09 20.04
N ILE A 93 -6.32 4.02 20.20
CA ILE A 93 -5.54 5.02 20.92
C ILE A 93 -4.89 6.09 20.04
N LYS A 94 -4.83 5.86 18.72
CA LYS A 94 -4.25 6.84 17.79
C LYS A 94 -5.19 8.04 17.63
N THR A 95 -4.63 9.23 17.47
CA THR A 95 -5.39 10.47 17.42
C THR A 95 -5.59 11.01 16.00
N THR A 96 -4.82 10.51 15.02
CA THR A 96 -4.92 10.92 13.62
C THR A 96 -5.12 9.71 12.72
N THR A 97 -5.75 9.93 11.57
CA THR A 97 -5.93 8.87 10.57
C THR A 97 -4.58 8.31 10.15
N LEU A 98 -4.42 7.01 10.26
CA LEU A 98 -3.18 6.32 9.95
C LEU A 98 -3.09 6.03 8.44
N PRO A 99 -1.86 5.94 7.89
CA PRO A 99 -1.68 5.59 6.48
C PRO A 99 -2.42 4.31 6.05
N ASP A 100 -2.46 3.29 6.93
CA ASP A 100 -3.15 2.02 6.64
C ASP A 100 -4.62 2.22 6.30
N PHE A 101 -5.30 3.20 6.94
CA PHE A 101 -6.70 3.47 6.66
C PHE A 101 -6.89 4.04 5.25
N PHE A 102 -5.97 4.90 4.79
CA PHE A 102 -6.02 5.44 3.43
C PHE A 102 -5.71 4.37 2.40
N ILE A 103 -4.68 3.56 2.64
CA ILE A 103 -4.25 2.51 1.70
C ILE A 103 -5.35 1.45 1.56
N GLY A 104 -5.89 0.99 2.70
CA GLY A 104 -6.97 0.01 2.71
C GLY A 104 -8.25 0.54 2.06
N ALA A 105 -8.60 1.81 2.32
CA ALA A 105 -9.76 2.44 1.71
C ALA A 105 -9.62 2.54 0.19
N HIS A 106 -8.43 2.86 -0.30
CA HIS A 106 -8.16 2.90 -1.74
C HIS A 106 -8.40 1.53 -2.36
N ALA A 107 -7.84 0.48 -1.76
CA ALA A 107 -8.05 -0.88 -2.25
C ALA A 107 -9.55 -1.25 -2.25
N ALA A 108 -10.27 -0.92 -1.18
CA ALA A 108 -11.68 -1.24 -1.05
C ALA A 108 -12.54 -0.52 -2.10
N VAL A 109 -12.34 0.79 -2.26
CA VAL A 109 -13.14 1.63 -3.18
C VAL A 109 -12.86 1.27 -4.64
N ALA A 110 -11.59 1.03 -4.98
CA ALA A 110 -11.20 0.73 -6.36
C ALA A 110 -11.33 -0.76 -6.71
N GLY A 111 -11.65 -1.61 -5.73
CA GLY A 111 -11.75 -3.05 -5.97
C GLY A 111 -10.40 -3.69 -6.30
N LEU A 112 -9.31 -3.18 -5.72
CA LEU A 112 -7.97 -3.70 -5.98
C LEU A 112 -7.55 -4.65 -4.87
N PRO A 113 -6.86 -5.76 -5.17
CA PRO A 113 -6.14 -6.51 -4.15
C PRO A 113 -5.02 -5.66 -3.58
N LEU A 114 -4.60 -5.95 -2.36
CA LEU A 114 -3.52 -5.25 -1.68
C LEU A 114 -2.42 -6.23 -1.29
N ILE A 115 -1.20 -5.96 -1.72
CA ILE A 115 -0.01 -6.70 -1.28
C ILE A 115 0.59 -5.92 -0.11
N THR A 116 0.66 -6.55 1.07
CA THR A 116 1.16 -5.92 2.30
C THR A 116 1.77 -6.95 3.24
N ARG A 117 2.73 -6.53 4.06
CA ARG A 117 3.24 -7.33 5.18
C ARG A 117 2.41 -7.16 6.45
N ASP A 118 1.61 -6.11 6.53
CA ASP A 118 0.91 -5.69 7.75
C ASP A 118 -0.61 -5.67 7.52
N PRO A 119 -1.24 -6.85 7.40
CA PRO A 119 -2.63 -6.93 6.96
C PRO A 119 -3.68 -6.67 8.05
N VAL A 120 -3.31 -6.73 9.33
CA VAL A 120 -4.27 -6.82 10.42
C VAL A 120 -5.25 -5.66 10.44
N ARG A 121 -4.76 -4.42 10.37
CA ARG A 121 -5.63 -3.24 10.42
C ARG A 121 -6.52 -3.14 9.19
N VAL A 122 -5.99 -3.50 8.03
CA VAL A 122 -6.77 -3.49 6.78
C VAL A 122 -7.88 -4.53 6.83
N ILE A 123 -7.59 -5.74 7.29
CA ILE A 123 -8.60 -6.81 7.44
C ILE A 123 -9.72 -6.36 8.36
N GLN A 124 -9.37 -5.74 9.49
CA GLN A 124 -10.36 -5.28 10.47
C GLN A 124 -11.25 -4.17 9.92
N ALA A 125 -10.67 -3.21 9.21
CA ALA A 125 -11.40 -2.04 8.70
C ALA A 125 -12.12 -2.31 7.38
N TYR A 126 -11.54 -3.16 6.51
CA TYR A 126 -12.02 -3.39 5.15
C TYR A 126 -12.02 -4.89 4.83
N PRO A 127 -12.96 -5.66 5.42
CA PRO A 127 -12.93 -7.13 5.29
C PRO A 127 -13.14 -7.65 3.86
N THR A 128 -13.62 -6.79 2.94
CA THR A 128 -13.83 -7.19 1.55
C THR A 128 -12.56 -7.11 0.69
N VAL A 129 -11.50 -6.46 1.18
CA VAL A 129 -10.25 -6.32 0.43
C VAL A 129 -9.53 -7.67 0.38
N GLN A 130 -9.13 -8.09 -0.82
CA GLN A 130 -8.29 -9.27 -0.99
C GLN A 130 -6.86 -8.91 -0.56
N ILE A 131 -6.34 -9.62 0.42
CA ILE A 131 -4.99 -9.40 0.95
C ILE A 131 -4.04 -10.47 0.41
N ILE A 132 -2.87 -10.04 -0.07
CA ILE A 132 -1.77 -10.90 -0.49
C ILE A 132 -0.57 -10.55 0.39
N THR A 133 0.02 -11.55 1.04
CA THR A 133 1.20 -11.33 1.90
C THR A 133 2.40 -12.08 1.33
N PRO A 134 3.58 -11.46 1.37
CA PRO A 134 4.83 -12.12 0.96
C PRO A 134 5.22 -13.27 1.88
#